data_6b347a46bfbc1939446001bd4d4f15c8
#
_entry.id   6b347a46bfbc1939446001bd4d4f15c8
#
_cell.length_a   1.000
_cell.length_b   1.000
_cell.length_c   1.000
_cell.angle_alpha   90.00
_cell.angle_beta   90.00
_cell.angle_gamma   90.00
#
_symmetry.space_group_name_H-M   'P 1'
#
loop_
_entity.id
_entity.type
_entity.pdbx_description
1 polymer ?
#
loop_
_entity_poly.entity_id
_entity_poly.type
_entity_poly.pdbx_seq_one_letter_code
_entity_poly.pdbx_strand_id
1 'polypeptide(L)'
;IFHNVGSLGNLAVETSRMEDVNEWRKYYDLNVFKVISLNTQLLKLFEEIEDRVIIVNISSLCALKPMGGMAYYCSGKAAREMYFRVLAEEKRNIRILNYSPGPVETSIINYVLETAINDNLRDVFTSFKNQGTLLKPEMTAKK
;
A
#
# COMPACT_ATOMS: atom_id res chain seq x y z
N ILE A 1 6.71 2.86 14.43
CA ILE A 1 7.05 1.97 13.28
C ILE A 1 6.29 2.48 12.06
N PHE A 2 6.99 2.73 10.94
CA PHE A 2 6.35 3.12 9.68
C PHE A 2 6.54 2.03 8.63
N HIS A 3 5.45 1.40 8.21
CA HIS A 3 5.45 0.43 7.12
C HIS A 3 5.12 1.10 5.79
N ASN A 4 6.14 1.63 5.12
CA ASN A 4 6.02 2.38 3.86
C ASN A 4 6.43 1.58 2.61
N VAL A 5 7.11 0.45 2.76
CA VAL A 5 7.55 -0.37 1.62
C VAL A 5 6.34 -0.86 0.82
N GLY A 6 6.45 -0.78 -0.50
CA GLY A 6 5.45 -1.33 -1.41
C GLY A 6 5.72 -1.00 -2.86
N SER A 7 5.16 -1.82 -3.74
CA SER A 7 5.17 -1.66 -5.19
C SER A 7 3.75 -1.82 -5.74
N LEU A 8 3.53 -1.42 -6.99
CA LEU A 8 2.22 -1.58 -7.66
C LEU A 8 2.02 -2.99 -8.24
N GLY A 9 3.11 -3.74 -8.43
CA GLY A 9 3.10 -4.98 -9.20
C GLY A 9 3.10 -4.71 -10.70
N ASN A 10 2.80 -5.74 -11.48
CA ASN A 10 2.76 -5.67 -12.93
C ASN A 10 1.45 -5.04 -13.41
N LEU A 11 1.51 -3.90 -14.08
CA LEU A 11 0.38 -3.18 -14.65
C LEU A 11 0.18 -3.45 -16.16
N ALA A 12 1.07 -4.24 -16.77
CA ALA A 12 1.07 -4.57 -18.19
C ALA A 12 0.27 -5.85 -18.51
N VAL A 13 -0.51 -6.37 -17.55
CA VAL A 13 -1.31 -7.58 -17.73
C VAL A 13 -2.74 -7.31 -17.24
N GLU A 14 -3.72 -7.68 -18.05
CA GLU A 14 -5.13 -7.65 -17.63
C GLU A 14 -5.37 -8.60 -16.45
N THR A 15 -6.21 -8.18 -15.51
CA THR A 15 -6.53 -8.98 -14.31
C THR A 15 -7.01 -10.38 -14.65
N SER A 16 -7.78 -10.54 -15.74
CA SER A 16 -8.28 -11.82 -16.24
C SER A 16 -7.20 -12.76 -16.78
N ARG A 17 -5.98 -12.25 -17.01
CA ARG A 17 -4.84 -12.99 -17.57
C ARG A 17 -3.68 -13.16 -16.59
N MET A 18 -3.86 -12.78 -15.33
CA MET A 18 -2.83 -12.87 -14.27
C MET A 18 -2.71 -14.29 -13.71
N GLU A 19 -2.29 -15.25 -14.52
CA GLU A 19 -2.19 -16.68 -14.17
C GLU A 19 -0.84 -17.09 -13.54
N ASP A 20 0.19 -16.23 -13.66
CA ASP A 20 1.52 -16.54 -13.09
C ASP A 20 1.53 -16.43 -11.56
N VAL A 21 1.39 -17.57 -10.91
CA VAL A 21 1.44 -17.70 -9.44
C VAL A 21 2.78 -17.23 -8.85
N ASN A 22 3.87 -17.34 -9.59
CA ASN A 22 5.18 -16.90 -9.09
C ASN A 22 5.28 -15.38 -9.07
N GLU A 23 4.66 -14.67 -10.01
CA GLU A 23 4.52 -13.22 -9.97
C GLU A 23 3.69 -12.76 -8.75
N TRP A 24 2.56 -13.43 -8.49
CA TRP A 24 1.75 -13.22 -7.28
C TRP A 24 2.55 -13.45 -6.01
N ARG A 25 3.30 -14.54 -5.91
CA ARG A 25 4.16 -14.84 -4.74
C ARG A 25 5.21 -13.78 -4.51
N LYS A 26 5.93 -13.34 -5.55
CA LYS A 26 6.92 -12.27 -5.46
C LYS A 26 6.30 -10.97 -4.97
N TYR A 27 5.14 -10.61 -5.52
CA TYR A 27 4.42 -9.41 -5.12
C TYR A 27 4.00 -9.48 -3.65
N TYR A 28 3.35 -10.57 -3.23
CA TYR A 28 2.88 -10.74 -1.86
C TYR A 28 4.03 -10.91 -0.86
N ASP A 29 5.10 -11.56 -1.25
CA ASP A 29 6.31 -11.69 -0.41
C ASP A 29 6.82 -10.30 0.02
N LEU A 30 7.01 -9.39 -0.93
CA LEU A 30 7.48 -8.04 -0.65
C LEU A 30 6.43 -7.20 0.09
N ASN A 31 5.20 -7.18 -0.43
CA ASN A 31 4.21 -6.18 -0.03
C ASN A 31 3.36 -6.59 1.18
N VAL A 32 3.30 -7.89 1.50
CA VAL A 32 2.46 -8.46 2.57
C VAL A 32 3.29 -9.26 3.57
N PHE A 33 3.90 -10.36 3.13
CA PHE A 33 4.49 -11.33 4.06
C PHE A 33 5.69 -10.76 4.82
N LYS A 34 6.61 -10.09 4.13
CA LYS A 34 7.77 -9.45 4.78
C LYS A 34 7.35 -8.31 5.70
N VAL A 35 6.31 -7.56 5.36
CA VAL A 35 5.77 -6.51 6.23
C VAL A 35 5.21 -7.08 7.52
N ILE A 36 4.40 -8.16 7.43
CA ILE A 36 3.83 -8.85 8.59
C ILE A 36 4.95 -9.45 9.46
N SER A 37 5.89 -10.17 8.83
CA SER A 37 7.03 -10.79 9.54
C SER A 37 7.88 -9.75 10.27
N LEU A 38 8.24 -8.66 9.58
CA LEU A 38 9.02 -7.56 10.18
C LEU A 38 8.25 -6.91 11.34
N ASN A 39 6.96 -6.64 11.15
CA ASN A 39 6.12 -6.06 12.21
C ASN A 39 6.12 -6.94 13.47
N THR A 40 5.95 -8.26 13.31
CA THR A 40 5.96 -9.22 14.42
C THR A 40 7.32 -9.23 15.13
N GLN A 41 8.43 -9.15 14.39
CA GLN A 41 9.77 -9.10 14.98
C GLN A 41 10.00 -7.79 15.75
N LEU A 42 9.54 -6.66 15.19
CA LEU A 42 9.63 -5.36 15.87
C LEU A 42 8.78 -5.30 17.15
N LEU A 43 7.58 -5.89 17.14
CA LEU A 43 6.75 -5.98 18.33
C LEU A 43 7.41 -6.80 19.45
N LYS A 44 8.08 -7.91 19.12
CA LYS A 44 8.88 -8.67 20.09
C LYS A 44 10.03 -7.84 20.66
N LEU A 45 10.70 -7.08 19.80
CA LEU A 45 11.83 -6.22 20.21
C LEU A 45 11.39 -5.10 21.17
N PHE A 46 10.16 -4.60 21.01
CA PHE A 46 9.61 -3.50 21.80
C PHE A 46 8.59 -3.95 22.87
N GLU A 47 8.57 -5.23 23.23
CA GLU A 47 7.59 -5.81 24.15
C GLU A 47 7.52 -5.07 25.50
N GLU A 48 8.68 -4.68 26.06
CA GLU A 48 8.75 -3.96 27.35
C GLU A 48 8.20 -2.52 27.31
N ILE A 49 8.05 -1.94 26.12
CA ILE A 49 7.55 -0.58 25.91
C ILE A 49 6.36 -0.54 24.96
N GLU A 50 5.61 -1.64 24.89
CA GLU A 50 4.53 -1.83 23.91
C GLU A 50 3.46 -0.70 23.96
N ASP A 51 3.17 -0.16 25.14
CA ASP A 51 2.26 0.96 25.37
C ASP A 51 2.70 2.28 24.70
N ARG A 52 3.97 2.40 24.34
CA ARG A 52 4.55 3.56 23.62
C ARG A 52 4.67 3.33 22.13
N VAL A 53 4.39 2.12 21.65
CA VAL A 53 4.52 1.80 20.23
C VAL A 53 3.39 2.43 19.43
N ILE A 54 3.76 3.12 18.37
CA ILE A 54 2.84 3.61 17.34
C ILE A 54 3.21 2.94 16.02
N ILE A 55 2.22 2.34 15.36
CA ILE A 55 2.39 1.72 14.05
C ILE A 55 1.61 2.52 13.02
N VAL A 56 2.28 2.94 11.96
CA VAL A 56 1.65 3.59 10.80
C VAL A 56 1.84 2.68 9.58
N ASN A 57 0.76 2.09 9.12
CA ASN A 57 0.74 1.35 7.86
C ASN A 57 0.34 2.31 6.73
N ILE A 58 1.23 2.54 5.78
CA ILE A 58 0.88 3.33 4.59
C ILE A 58 -0.03 2.49 3.69
N SER A 59 -1.32 2.77 3.83
CA SER A 59 -2.41 2.16 3.10
C SER A 59 -2.71 2.91 1.79
N SER A 60 -3.86 2.71 1.23
CA SER A 60 -4.36 3.36 0.02
C SER A 60 -5.88 3.26 -0.02
N LEU A 61 -6.53 4.17 -0.74
CA LEU A 61 -7.94 4.01 -1.11
C LEU A 61 -8.19 2.67 -1.83
N CYS A 62 -7.20 2.16 -2.55
CA CYS A 62 -7.22 0.85 -3.23
C CYS A 62 -7.35 -0.34 -2.27
N ALA A 63 -7.11 -0.17 -0.97
CA ALA A 63 -7.39 -1.20 0.03
C ALA A 63 -8.90 -1.39 0.27
N LEU A 64 -9.70 -0.35 -0.02
CA LEU A 64 -11.14 -0.29 0.28
C LEU A 64 -12.01 -0.25 -0.98
N LYS A 65 -11.46 0.25 -2.09
CA LYS A 65 -12.19 0.39 -3.36
C LYS A 65 -11.37 -0.20 -4.50
N PRO A 66 -11.98 -0.95 -5.42
CA PRO A 66 -11.28 -1.50 -6.57
C PRO A 66 -10.85 -0.39 -7.52
N MET A 67 -9.69 -0.57 -8.14
CA MET A 67 -9.19 0.24 -9.24
C MET A 67 -8.77 -0.68 -10.39
N GLY A 68 -9.40 -0.55 -11.54
CA GLY A 68 -9.13 -1.38 -12.71
C GLY A 68 -7.65 -1.32 -13.11
N GLY A 69 -7.08 -2.47 -13.48
CA GLY A 69 -5.67 -2.59 -13.82
C GLY A 69 -4.69 -2.67 -12.62
N MET A 70 -5.18 -2.62 -11.36
CA MET A 70 -4.33 -2.63 -10.16
C MET A 70 -4.61 -3.82 -9.24
N ALA A 71 -4.84 -5.02 -9.79
CA ALA A 71 -5.24 -6.19 -9.00
C ALA A 71 -4.21 -6.56 -7.92
N TYR A 72 -2.91 -6.61 -8.25
CA TYR A 72 -1.85 -6.82 -7.26
C TYR A 72 -1.93 -5.79 -6.14
N TYR A 73 -1.98 -4.50 -6.52
CA TYR A 73 -1.93 -3.41 -5.55
C TYR A 73 -3.15 -3.37 -4.65
N CYS A 74 -4.35 -3.45 -5.22
CA CYS A 74 -5.59 -3.45 -4.43
C CYS A 74 -5.63 -4.62 -3.45
N SER A 75 -5.35 -5.85 -3.92
CA SER A 75 -5.37 -7.04 -3.06
C SER A 75 -4.29 -7.00 -1.96
N GLY A 76 -3.07 -6.59 -2.29
CA GLY A 76 -2.00 -6.47 -1.29
C GLY A 76 -2.26 -5.38 -0.25
N LYS A 77 -2.78 -4.22 -0.67
CA LYS A 77 -3.16 -3.15 0.27
C LYS A 77 -4.34 -3.56 1.15
N ALA A 78 -5.34 -4.28 0.61
CA ALA A 78 -6.45 -4.82 1.37
C ALA A 78 -5.99 -5.86 2.41
N ALA A 79 -5.10 -6.77 2.02
CA ALA A 79 -4.55 -7.76 2.94
C ALA A 79 -3.79 -7.10 4.11
N ARG A 80 -2.94 -6.10 3.83
CA ARG A 80 -2.23 -5.35 4.88
C ARG A 80 -3.18 -4.54 5.77
N GLU A 81 -4.13 -3.84 5.16
CA GLU A 81 -5.13 -3.06 5.88
C GLU A 81 -5.85 -3.94 6.91
N MET A 82 -6.33 -5.12 6.48
CA MET A 82 -7.04 -6.04 7.35
C MET A 82 -6.14 -6.62 8.45
N TYR A 83 -4.89 -6.99 8.13
CA TYR A 83 -3.93 -7.46 9.14
C TYR A 83 -3.74 -6.44 10.27
N PHE A 84 -3.53 -5.16 9.94
CA PHE A 84 -3.34 -4.13 10.95
C PHE A 84 -4.62 -3.77 11.71
N ARG A 85 -5.80 -3.96 11.11
CA ARG A 85 -7.08 -3.84 11.82
C ARG A 85 -7.26 -4.94 12.85
N VAL A 86 -6.95 -6.19 12.49
CA VAL A 86 -7.01 -7.33 13.44
C VAL A 86 -6.02 -7.11 14.57
N LEU A 87 -4.78 -6.71 14.26
CA LEU A 87 -3.77 -6.42 15.28
C LEU A 87 -4.23 -5.31 16.25
N ALA A 88 -4.92 -4.28 15.76
CA ALA A 88 -5.46 -3.22 16.60
C ALA A 88 -6.55 -3.69 17.57
N GLU A 89 -7.35 -4.69 17.18
CA GLU A 89 -8.35 -5.31 18.06
C GLU A 89 -7.70 -6.18 19.15
N GLU A 90 -6.60 -6.87 18.80
CA GLU A 90 -5.89 -7.77 19.72
C GLU A 90 -4.97 -7.01 20.71
N LYS A 91 -4.34 -5.93 20.23
CA LYS A 91 -3.31 -5.14 20.95
C LYS A 91 -3.82 -3.71 21.22
N ARG A 92 -4.77 -3.56 22.13
CA ARG A 92 -5.42 -2.26 22.43
C ARG A 92 -4.51 -1.23 23.09
N ASN A 93 -3.38 -1.64 23.61
CA ASN A 93 -2.32 -0.78 24.15
C ASN A 93 -1.41 -0.19 23.07
N ILE A 94 -1.43 -0.72 21.83
CA ILE A 94 -0.67 -0.19 20.70
C ILE A 94 -1.56 0.74 19.86
N ARG A 95 -1.05 1.89 19.49
CA ARG A 95 -1.73 2.80 18.57
C ARG A 95 -1.41 2.43 17.12
N ILE A 96 -2.41 2.03 16.35
CA ILE A 96 -2.25 1.61 14.96
C ILE A 96 -3.06 2.51 14.04
N LEU A 97 -2.42 3.06 13.02
CA LEU A 97 -3.02 3.90 12.00
C LEU A 97 -2.81 3.30 10.61
N ASN A 98 -3.90 2.98 9.93
CA ASN A 98 -3.88 2.77 8.48
C ASN A 98 -4.05 4.13 7.80
N TYR A 99 -2.96 4.65 7.24
CA TYR A 99 -2.91 5.98 6.65
C TYR A 99 -2.91 5.92 5.12
N SER A 100 -3.92 6.51 4.49
CA SER A 100 -3.98 6.68 3.04
C SER A 100 -3.57 8.11 2.67
N PRO A 101 -2.38 8.33 2.11
CA PRO A 101 -1.85 9.67 1.86
C PRO A 101 -2.56 10.42 0.72
N GLY A 102 -3.37 9.73 -0.09
CA GLY A 102 -3.91 10.26 -1.34
C GLY A 102 -2.92 10.13 -2.50
N PRO A 103 -3.18 10.81 -3.64
CA PRO A 103 -2.28 10.81 -4.78
C PRO A 103 -1.07 11.71 -4.49
N VAL A 104 0.09 11.10 -4.27
CA VAL A 104 1.35 11.80 -3.95
C VAL A 104 2.26 11.81 -5.17
N GLU A 105 2.92 12.94 -5.43
CA GLU A 105 3.89 13.11 -6.50
C GLU A 105 5.15 12.29 -6.22
N THR A 106 5.20 11.09 -6.79
CA THR A 106 6.30 10.13 -6.65
C THR A 106 6.56 9.42 -7.97
N SER A 107 7.63 8.63 -8.05
CA SER A 107 7.94 7.77 -9.19
C SER A 107 6.81 6.79 -9.56
N ILE A 108 5.92 6.47 -8.63
CA ILE A 108 4.73 5.64 -8.85
C ILE A 108 3.83 6.23 -9.94
N ILE A 109 3.65 7.55 -9.96
CA ILE A 109 2.82 8.23 -10.98
C ILE A 109 3.38 7.95 -12.38
N ASN A 110 4.69 8.17 -12.57
CA ASN A 110 5.32 7.92 -13.87
C ASN A 110 5.25 6.44 -14.26
N TYR A 111 5.48 5.54 -13.30
CA TYR A 111 5.38 4.10 -13.53
C TYR A 111 3.99 3.69 -14.06
N VAL A 112 2.91 4.24 -13.49
CA VAL A 112 1.55 3.99 -13.99
C VAL A 112 1.38 4.51 -15.42
N LEU A 113 1.80 5.73 -15.69
CA LEU A 113 1.66 6.37 -17.01
C LEU A 113 2.44 5.62 -18.11
N GLU A 114 3.58 5.05 -17.77
CA GLU A 114 4.47 4.34 -18.71
C GLU A 114 4.07 2.88 -18.92
N THR A 115 3.54 2.18 -17.89
CA THR A 115 3.41 0.72 -17.93
C THR A 115 1.98 0.19 -17.89
N ALA A 116 1.02 0.98 -17.43
CA ALA A 116 -0.36 0.52 -17.33
C ALA A 116 -0.99 0.32 -18.72
N ILE A 117 -1.53 -0.87 -18.97
CA ILE A 117 -2.30 -1.15 -20.20
C ILE A 117 -3.76 -0.69 -20.11
N ASN A 118 -4.25 -0.45 -18.90
CA ASN A 118 -5.63 -0.01 -18.68
C ASN A 118 -5.73 1.50 -18.95
N ASP A 119 -6.46 1.88 -20.00
CA ASP A 119 -6.63 3.27 -20.43
C ASP A 119 -7.27 4.13 -19.35
N ASN A 120 -8.35 3.66 -18.72
CA ASN A 120 -9.02 4.40 -17.66
C ASN A 120 -8.06 4.69 -16.49
N LEU A 121 -7.17 3.76 -16.17
CA LEU A 121 -6.16 3.97 -15.11
C LEU A 121 -5.18 5.09 -15.53
N ARG A 122 -4.68 5.05 -16.78
CA ARG A 122 -3.80 6.11 -17.29
C ARG A 122 -4.49 7.48 -17.31
N ASP A 123 -5.77 7.53 -17.70
CA ASP A 123 -6.55 8.77 -17.74
C ASP A 123 -6.71 9.39 -16.36
N VAL A 124 -7.01 8.58 -15.34
CA VAL A 124 -7.10 9.03 -13.95
C VAL A 124 -5.78 9.64 -13.47
N PHE A 125 -4.65 8.98 -13.73
CA PHE A 125 -3.33 9.47 -13.29
C PHE A 125 -2.86 10.67 -14.11
N THR A 126 -3.19 10.73 -15.40
CA THR A 126 -2.98 11.90 -16.25
C THR A 126 -3.77 13.11 -15.73
N SER A 127 -5.03 12.88 -15.35
CA SER A 127 -5.87 13.92 -14.75
C SER A 127 -5.28 14.49 -13.46
N PHE A 128 -4.79 13.65 -12.55
CA PHE A 128 -4.12 14.12 -11.33
C PHE A 128 -2.92 15.03 -11.64
N LYS A 129 -2.11 14.65 -12.65
CA LYS A 129 -0.94 15.43 -13.06
C LYS A 129 -1.33 16.77 -13.68
N ASN A 130 -2.32 16.77 -14.60
CA ASN A 130 -2.76 17.97 -15.33
C ASN A 130 -3.50 18.97 -14.43
N GLN A 131 -4.27 18.49 -13.46
CA GLN A 131 -5.03 19.34 -12.54
C GLN A 131 -4.18 19.84 -11.37
N GLY A 132 -2.93 19.42 -11.23
CA GLY A 132 -2.08 19.79 -10.10
C GLY A 132 -2.61 19.32 -8.74
N THR A 133 -3.38 18.23 -8.72
CA THR A 133 -3.99 17.68 -7.49
C THR A 133 -3.09 16.71 -6.75
N LEU A 134 -1.89 16.44 -7.29
CA LEU A 134 -0.89 15.62 -6.62
C LEU A 134 -0.35 16.34 -5.40
N LEU A 135 -0.33 15.65 -4.27
CA LEU A 135 0.24 16.16 -3.04
C LEU A 135 1.77 16.01 -3.06
N LYS A 136 2.48 17.00 -2.58
CA LYS A 136 3.92 16.84 -2.34
C LYS A 136 4.15 15.90 -1.16
N PRO A 137 5.20 15.05 -1.18
CA PRO A 137 5.50 14.12 -0.08
C PRO A 137 5.55 14.79 1.29
N GLU A 138 6.15 15.98 1.37
CA GLU A 138 6.30 16.75 2.61
C GLU A 138 4.95 17.21 3.18
N MET A 139 3.95 17.46 2.33
CA MET A 139 2.62 17.89 2.77
C MET A 139 1.84 16.75 3.39
N THR A 140 1.97 15.55 2.85
CA THR A 140 1.27 14.37 3.37
C THR A 140 1.98 13.78 4.60
N ALA A 141 3.30 13.93 4.71
CA ALA A 141 4.07 13.46 5.87
C ALA A 141 3.89 14.33 7.13
N LYS A 142 3.36 15.54 7.01
CA LYS A 142 3.10 16.46 8.14
C LYS A 142 1.71 16.32 8.76
N LYS A 143 0.84 15.51 8.16
CA LYS A 143 -0.52 15.24 8.68
C LYS A 143 -0.48 14.15 9.74
#